data_cf6f43c5cb2ba2bdfd9c259d56a56a37
#
_entry.id   cf6f43c5cb2ba2bdfd9c259d56a56a37
#
_cell.length_a   1.000
_cell.length_b   1.000
_cell.length_c   1.000
_cell.angle_alpha   90.00
_cell.angle_beta   90.00
_cell.angle_gamma   90.00
#
_symmetry.space_group_name_H-M   'P 1'
#
loop_
_entity.id
_entity.type
_entity.pdbx_description
1 polymer ?
#
loop_
_entity_poly.entity_id
_entity_poly.type
_entity_poly.pdbx_seq_one_letter_code
_entity_poly.pdbx_strand_id
1 'polypeptide(L)'
;MSYFDMFPNIYYSAKGDGKFTIMKDLLARVKLIANVKDNILGFDYYDVKDGETPEMIAHKYYGDVNLHWVVLIANDIIDYYEDWPMSTQKFEEFVKNKYDNPQAIHHYEIAQTSGDTTTKIDVGMNTTEYPSATAISNYQYEDGLQEKKRQIRLIQPRYIKAVSYTHLTLPTICSV
;
A
#
# COMPACT_ATOMS: atom_id res chain seq x y z
N MET A 1 -12.31 -14.28 9.57
CA MET A 1 -11.90 -13.53 10.81
C MET A 1 -12.01 -12.04 10.49
N SER A 2 -12.88 -11.31 11.19
CA SER A 2 -13.06 -9.86 10.93
C SER A 2 -11.91 -9.05 11.52
N TYR A 3 -11.56 -7.94 10.86
CA TYR A 3 -10.53 -7.01 11.31
C TYR A 3 -10.77 -6.52 12.75
N PHE A 4 -12.00 -6.16 13.07
CA PHE A 4 -12.37 -5.64 14.40
C PHE A 4 -12.42 -6.68 15.52
N ASP A 5 -12.48 -7.98 15.18
CA ASP A 5 -12.49 -9.04 16.20
C ASP A 5 -11.20 -9.04 17.04
N MET A 6 -10.11 -8.53 16.45
CA MET A 6 -8.78 -8.53 17.05
C MET A 6 -8.48 -7.31 17.92
N PHE A 7 -9.36 -6.28 17.91
CA PHE A 7 -9.15 -5.10 18.73
C PHE A 7 -9.39 -5.41 20.22
N PRO A 8 -8.59 -4.83 21.13
CA PRO A 8 -8.79 -5.00 22.57
C PRO A 8 -10.14 -4.45 23.00
N ASN A 9 -10.69 -5.01 24.06
CA ASN A 9 -11.89 -4.48 24.69
C ASN A 9 -11.51 -3.43 25.74
N ILE A 10 -12.22 -2.32 25.74
CA ILE A 10 -12.10 -1.26 26.74
C ILE A 10 -13.42 -1.05 27.46
N TYR A 11 -13.35 -0.57 28.70
CA TYR A 11 -14.51 -0.13 29.47
C TYR A 11 -14.74 1.36 29.20
N TYR A 12 -15.86 1.70 28.60
CA TYR A 12 -16.19 3.07 28.25
C TYR A 12 -17.48 3.54 28.95
N SER A 13 -17.45 4.75 29.52
CA SER A 13 -18.63 5.40 30.09
C SER A 13 -18.95 6.65 29.27
N ALA A 14 -20.02 6.59 28.45
CA ALA A 14 -20.41 7.69 27.57
C ALA A 14 -20.91 8.92 28.33
N LYS A 15 -21.46 8.73 29.54
CA LYS A 15 -22.11 9.80 30.31
C LYS A 15 -21.34 10.21 31.57
N GLY A 16 -20.23 9.53 31.92
CA GLY A 16 -19.51 9.77 33.16
C GLY A 16 -20.29 9.41 34.43
N ASP A 17 -21.36 8.62 34.30
CA ASP A 17 -22.26 8.23 35.39
C ASP A 17 -21.81 6.98 36.16
N GLY A 18 -20.58 6.54 35.91
CA GLY A 18 -20.01 5.31 36.53
C GLY A 18 -20.53 4.00 35.93
N LYS A 19 -21.38 4.05 34.92
CA LYS A 19 -21.82 2.87 34.16
C LYS A 19 -20.86 2.65 33.00
N PHE A 20 -20.23 1.48 32.97
CA PHE A 20 -19.28 1.10 31.95
C PHE A 20 -19.90 0.08 30.99
N THR A 21 -19.68 0.29 29.68
CA THR A 21 -20.01 -0.64 28.63
C THR A 21 -18.73 -1.17 28.01
N ILE A 22 -18.66 -2.46 27.74
CA ILE A 22 -17.52 -3.06 27.04
C ILE A 22 -17.64 -2.71 25.55
N MET A 23 -16.61 -2.08 25.02
CA MET A 23 -16.52 -1.69 23.60
C MET A 23 -15.17 -2.13 23.02
N LYS A 24 -15.10 -2.24 21.68
CA LYS A 24 -13.84 -2.40 20.98
C LYS A 24 -13.08 -1.08 20.96
N ASP A 25 -11.77 -1.13 21.23
CA ASP A 25 -10.89 0.04 21.14
C ASP A 25 -10.56 0.34 19.66
N LEU A 26 -11.37 1.15 19.04
CA LEU A 26 -11.18 1.56 17.64
C LEU A 26 -10.06 2.60 17.45
N LEU A 27 -9.51 3.14 18.53
CA LEU A 27 -8.38 4.09 18.48
C LEU A 27 -7.02 3.35 18.41
N ALA A 28 -7.02 2.06 18.70
CA ALA A 28 -5.83 1.25 18.56
C ALA A 28 -5.40 1.16 17.10
N ARG A 29 -4.11 1.42 16.83
CA ARG A 29 -3.55 1.28 15.49
C ARG A 29 -2.91 -0.08 15.33
N VAL A 30 -3.23 -0.74 14.23
CA VAL A 30 -2.69 -2.05 13.86
C VAL A 30 -1.51 -1.84 12.91
N LYS A 31 -0.36 -2.45 13.23
CA LYS A 31 0.83 -2.49 12.36
C LYS A 31 1.43 -3.88 12.39
N LEU A 32 2.03 -4.30 11.28
CA LEU A 32 2.88 -5.48 11.29
C LEU A 32 4.15 -5.20 12.12
N ILE A 33 4.53 -6.18 12.93
CA ILE A 33 5.80 -6.12 13.67
C ILE A 33 6.95 -6.14 12.67
N ALA A 34 7.98 -5.32 12.93
CA ALA A 34 9.15 -5.18 12.05
C ALA A 34 9.76 -6.54 11.66
N ASN A 35 9.93 -7.46 12.60
CA ASN A 35 10.46 -8.80 12.35
C ASN A 35 9.65 -9.62 11.32
N VAL A 36 8.35 -9.38 11.20
CA VAL A 36 7.50 -10.02 10.18
C VAL A 36 7.70 -9.35 8.84
N LYS A 37 7.81 -8.02 8.82
CA LYS A 37 8.07 -7.24 7.60
C LYS A 37 9.41 -7.56 6.95
N ASP A 38 10.43 -7.80 7.76
CA ASP A 38 11.80 -8.05 7.31
C ASP A 38 12.03 -9.52 6.89
N ASN A 39 11.07 -10.41 7.20
CA ASN A 39 11.15 -11.81 6.82
C ASN A 39 10.70 -12.03 5.38
N ILE A 40 11.66 -11.93 4.45
CA ILE A 40 11.44 -12.11 3.00
C ILE A 40 10.76 -13.44 2.66
N LEU A 41 11.03 -14.49 3.42
CA LEU A 41 10.46 -15.83 3.19
C LEU A 41 8.98 -15.94 3.59
N GLY A 42 8.44 -14.94 4.25
CA GLY A 42 7.04 -14.89 4.69
C GLY A 42 6.08 -14.29 3.68
N PHE A 43 6.59 -13.76 2.57
CA PHE A 43 5.81 -13.04 1.57
C PHE A 43 5.92 -13.68 0.19
N ASP A 44 4.82 -13.64 -0.53
CA ASP A 44 4.76 -13.89 -1.97
C ASP A 44 4.52 -12.54 -2.68
N TYR A 45 5.12 -12.35 -3.85
CA TYR A 45 4.91 -11.16 -4.66
C TYR A 45 3.71 -11.37 -5.59
N TYR A 46 2.92 -10.35 -5.75
CA TYR A 46 1.73 -10.36 -6.59
C TYR A 46 1.57 -9.06 -7.35
N ASP A 47 1.33 -9.16 -8.66
CA ASP A 47 1.03 -8.01 -9.50
C ASP A 47 -0.49 -7.84 -9.61
N VAL A 48 -0.99 -6.74 -9.07
CA VAL A 48 -2.43 -6.40 -9.07
C VAL A 48 -2.89 -6.20 -10.51
N LYS A 49 -3.88 -6.97 -10.93
CA LYS A 49 -4.48 -6.83 -12.26
C LYS A 49 -5.40 -5.63 -12.31
N ASP A 50 -5.69 -5.17 -13.54
CA ASP A 50 -6.59 -4.05 -13.75
C ASP A 50 -7.96 -4.29 -13.11
N GLY A 51 -8.39 -3.35 -12.26
CA GLY A 51 -9.66 -3.41 -11.56
C GLY A 51 -9.75 -4.41 -10.40
N GLU A 52 -8.68 -5.14 -10.03
CA GLU A 52 -8.69 -6.00 -8.85
C GLU A 52 -8.71 -5.17 -7.56
N THR A 53 -9.58 -5.56 -6.62
CA THR A 53 -9.66 -4.96 -5.28
C THR A 53 -8.97 -5.84 -4.23
N PRO A 54 -8.59 -5.30 -3.06
CA PRO A 54 -8.00 -6.10 -1.98
C PRO A 54 -8.87 -7.28 -1.55
N GLU A 55 -10.20 -7.12 -1.61
CA GLU A 55 -11.17 -8.17 -1.29
C GLU A 55 -11.12 -9.32 -2.29
N MET A 56 -10.99 -9.01 -3.60
CA MET A 56 -10.86 -10.01 -4.65
C MET A 56 -9.57 -10.80 -4.49
N ILE A 57 -8.46 -10.11 -4.19
CA ILE A 57 -7.17 -10.74 -3.96
C ILE A 57 -7.21 -11.60 -2.70
N ALA A 58 -7.80 -11.09 -1.61
CA ALA A 58 -7.95 -11.87 -0.37
C ALA A 58 -8.77 -13.14 -0.58
N HIS A 59 -9.87 -13.05 -1.31
CA HIS A 59 -10.67 -14.23 -1.66
C HIS A 59 -9.87 -15.23 -2.52
N LYS A 60 -9.16 -14.76 -3.53
CA LYS A 60 -8.39 -15.58 -4.45
C LYS A 60 -7.21 -16.28 -3.77
N TYR A 61 -6.51 -15.58 -2.89
CA TYR A 61 -5.26 -16.05 -2.29
C TYR A 61 -5.47 -16.74 -0.93
N TYR A 62 -6.36 -16.20 -0.09
CA TYR A 62 -6.64 -16.72 1.26
C TYR A 62 -7.94 -17.53 1.35
N GLY A 63 -8.83 -17.44 0.36
CA GLY A 63 -10.15 -18.07 0.39
C GLY A 63 -11.17 -17.33 1.27
N ASP A 64 -10.84 -16.19 1.85
CA ASP A 64 -11.71 -15.42 2.74
C ASP A 64 -11.60 -13.91 2.43
N VAL A 65 -12.72 -13.32 1.97
CA VAL A 65 -12.85 -11.88 1.66
C VAL A 65 -12.54 -11.01 2.88
N ASN A 66 -12.85 -11.48 4.09
CA ASN A 66 -12.64 -10.73 5.32
C ASN A 66 -11.14 -10.51 5.64
N LEU A 67 -10.23 -11.16 4.91
CA LEU A 67 -8.79 -11.00 5.08
C LEU A 67 -8.19 -9.87 4.20
N HIS A 68 -9.02 -9.06 3.53
CA HIS A 68 -8.55 -7.91 2.72
C HIS A 68 -7.65 -6.96 3.51
N TRP A 69 -7.92 -6.78 4.80
CA TRP A 69 -7.10 -5.95 5.68
C TRP A 69 -5.66 -6.48 5.83
N VAL A 70 -5.44 -7.79 5.70
CA VAL A 70 -4.09 -8.38 5.72
C VAL A 70 -3.30 -7.90 4.51
N VAL A 71 -3.95 -7.85 3.32
CA VAL A 71 -3.35 -7.33 2.09
C VAL A 71 -2.94 -5.88 2.26
N LEU A 72 -3.82 -5.03 2.81
CA LEU A 72 -3.54 -3.61 3.02
C LEU A 72 -2.40 -3.38 4.02
N ILE A 73 -2.43 -4.06 5.17
CA ILE A 73 -1.38 -3.91 6.20
C ILE A 73 -0.02 -4.44 5.74
N ALA A 74 0.00 -5.53 4.95
CA ALA A 74 1.24 -6.09 4.42
C ALA A 74 2.01 -5.10 3.51
N ASN A 75 1.29 -4.17 2.91
CA ASN A 75 1.81 -3.17 1.98
C ASN A 75 1.80 -1.74 2.53
N ASP A 76 1.52 -1.55 3.83
CA ASP A 76 1.42 -0.24 4.48
C ASP A 76 0.39 0.71 3.84
N ILE A 77 -0.62 0.17 3.18
CA ILE A 77 -1.68 0.93 2.54
C ILE A 77 -2.62 1.47 3.61
N ILE A 78 -2.64 2.79 3.76
CA ILE A 78 -3.46 3.51 4.72
C ILE A 78 -4.69 4.10 4.03
N ASP A 79 -4.46 4.76 2.91
CA ASP A 79 -5.53 5.30 2.07
C ASP A 79 -5.70 4.45 0.82
N TYR A 80 -6.80 3.69 0.78
CA TYR A 80 -7.12 2.85 -0.37
C TYR A 80 -7.25 3.64 -1.69
N TYR A 81 -7.76 4.88 -1.63
CA TYR A 81 -7.99 5.66 -2.83
C TYR A 81 -6.70 6.23 -3.43
N GLU A 82 -5.72 6.54 -2.58
CA GLU A 82 -4.45 7.10 -3.02
C GLU A 82 -3.39 6.03 -3.26
N ASP A 83 -3.31 5.01 -2.38
CA ASP A 83 -2.22 4.04 -2.37
C ASP A 83 -2.48 2.82 -3.24
N TRP A 84 -3.76 2.48 -3.51
CA TRP A 84 -4.11 1.34 -4.36
C TRP A 84 -4.00 1.71 -5.85
N PRO A 85 -3.55 0.78 -6.73
CA PRO A 85 -3.48 1.05 -8.16
C PRO A 85 -4.87 1.32 -8.76
N MET A 86 -4.96 2.36 -9.56
CA MET A 86 -6.19 2.73 -10.24
C MET A 86 -6.49 1.75 -11.38
N SER A 87 -7.78 1.54 -11.69
CA SER A 87 -8.14 0.89 -12.94
C SER A 87 -7.77 1.77 -14.14
N THR A 88 -7.54 1.17 -15.30
CA THR A 88 -7.15 1.88 -16.53
C THR A 88 -8.08 3.04 -16.85
N GLN A 89 -9.40 2.84 -16.71
CA GLN A 89 -10.38 3.90 -16.97
C GLN A 89 -10.25 5.10 -16.02
N LYS A 90 -10.11 4.83 -14.70
CA LYS A 90 -9.92 5.89 -13.70
C LYS A 90 -8.58 6.60 -13.87
N PHE A 91 -7.55 5.87 -14.26
CA PHE A 91 -6.23 6.43 -14.51
C PHE A 91 -6.24 7.40 -15.70
N GLU A 92 -6.87 7.04 -16.81
CA GLU A 92 -7.01 7.94 -17.96
C GLU A 92 -7.77 9.22 -17.60
N GLU A 93 -8.83 9.11 -16.83
CA GLU A 93 -9.59 10.27 -16.35
C GLU A 93 -8.75 11.14 -15.39
N PHE A 94 -8.02 10.52 -14.46
CA PHE A 94 -7.11 11.21 -13.56
C PHE A 94 -6.04 12.01 -14.30
N VAL A 95 -5.37 11.40 -15.30
CA VAL A 95 -4.33 12.08 -16.08
C VAL A 95 -4.89 13.23 -16.89
N LYS A 96 -6.08 13.06 -17.52
CA LYS A 96 -6.76 14.14 -18.26
C LYS A 96 -7.17 15.31 -17.36
N ASN A 97 -7.55 15.04 -16.11
CA ASN A 97 -7.94 16.08 -15.17
C ASN A 97 -6.72 16.80 -14.54
N LYS A 98 -5.59 16.10 -14.42
CA LYS A 98 -4.37 16.63 -13.79
C LYS A 98 -3.53 17.46 -14.74
N TYR A 99 -3.49 17.09 -16.02
CA TYR A 99 -2.64 17.71 -17.03
C TYR A 99 -3.44 18.20 -18.22
N ASP A 100 -3.24 19.46 -18.63
CA ASP A 100 -3.81 20.02 -19.84
C ASP A 100 -3.36 19.26 -21.11
N ASN A 101 -2.10 18.80 -21.10
CA ASN A 101 -1.55 17.96 -22.16
C ASN A 101 -0.82 16.74 -21.56
N PRO A 102 -1.46 15.57 -21.55
CA PRO A 102 -0.86 14.32 -21.09
C PRO A 102 0.40 13.89 -21.83
N GLN A 103 0.55 14.29 -23.09
CA GLN A 103 1.69 13.94 -23.93
C GLN A 103 2.85 14.96 -23.85
N ALA A 104 2.68 16.06 -23.11
CA ALA A 104 3.77 16.99 -22.87
C ALA A 104 4.90 16.32 -22.08
N ILE A 105 6.12 16.78 -22.32
CA ILE A 105 7.31 16.26 -21.64
C ILE A 105 7.26 16.67 -20.17
N HIS A 106 7.33 15.69 -19.29
CA HIS A 106 7.42 15.88 -17.84
C HIS A 106 8.89 16.14 -17.43
N HIS A 107 9.79 15.28 -17.88
CA HIS A 107 11.23 15.35 -17.60
C HIS A 107 12.00 14.46 -18.57
N TYR A 108 13.32 14.50 -18.48
CA TYR A 108 14.20 13.61 -19.22
C TYR A 108 14.91 12.65 -18.28
N GLU A 109 15.09 11.40 -18.71
CA GLU A 109 15.79 10.37 -17.97
C GLU A 109 16.98 9.83 -18.73
N ILE A 110 18.07 9.52 -18.02
CA ILE A 110 19.20 8.77 -18.54
C ILE A 110 19.33 7.44 -17.81
N ALA A 111 19.74 6.40 -18.52
CA ALA A 111 20.10 5.14 -17.89
C ALA A 111 21.43 5.29 -17.15
N GLN A 112 21.52 4.76 -15.94
CA GLN A 112 22.79 4.66 -15.23
C GLN A 112 23.69 3.65 -15.95
N THR A 113 24.90 4.08 -16.34
CA THR A 113 25.85 3.26 -17.10
C THR A 113 26.93 2.64 -16.22
N SER A 114 26.97 2.95 -14.93
CA SER A 114 27.96 2.44 -13.97
C SER A 114 27.31 1.47 -12.97
N GLY A 115 27.85 0.26 -12.88
CA GLY A 115 27.40 -0.78 -11.96
C GLY A 115 26.29 -1.69 -12.55
N ASP A 116 25.82 -2.64 -11.74
CA ASP A 116 24.79 -3.62 -12.12
C ASP A 116 23.35 -3.10 -11.93
N THR A 117 23.15 -1.79 -11.87
CA THR A 117 21.85 -1.20 -11.63
C THR A 117 21.17 -0.75 -12.92
N THR A 118 19.87 -0.99 -13.03
CA THR A 118 19.01 -0.48 -14.11
C THR A 118 18.32 0.84 -13.72
N THR A 119 18.87 1.55 -12.72
CA THR A 119 18.30 2.78 -12.21
C THR A 119 18.35 3.86 -13.27
N LYS A 120 17.24 4.56 -13.46
CA LYS A 120 17.14 5.73 -14.30
C LYS A 120 17.33 6.98 -13.45
N ILE A 121 18.04 7.95 -13.99
CA ILE A 121 18.35 9.21 -13.32
C ILE A 121 17.55 10.32 -14.01
N ASP A 122 16.75 11.04 -13.24
CA ASP A 122 16.03 12.23 -13.69
C ASP A 122 17.02 13.40 -13.85
N VAL A 123 17.12 13.95 -15.06
CA VAL A 123 17.99 15.08 -15.40
C VAL A 123 17.20 16.39 -15.59
N GLY A 124 15.91 16.38 -15.23
CA GLY A 124 15.02 17.54 -15.35
C GLY A 124 14.70 17.88 -16.80
N MET A 125 14.56 19.18 -17.09
CA MET A 125 14.21 19.69 -18.42
C MET A 125 15.43 20.09 -19.27
N ASN A 126 16.63 20.00 -18.71
CA ASN A 126 17.86 20.45 -19.39
C ASN A 126 18.54 19.27 -20.11
N THR A 127 18.41 19.23 -21.44
CA THR A 127 19.06 18.22 -22.30
C THR A 127 20.41 18.63 -22.84
N THR A 128 20.87 19.84 -22.55
CA THR A 128 22.12 20.37 -23.14
C THR A 128 23.34 19.55 -22.68
N GLU A 129 23.34 19.13 -21.43
CA GLU A 129 24.42 18.31 -20.85
C GLU A 129 24.25 16.80 -21.14
N TYR A 130 23.04 16.38 -21.47
CA TYR A 130 22.68 14.97 -21.64
C TYR A 130 21.92 14.71 -22.95
N PRO A 131 22.61 14.78 -24.11
CA PRO A 131 21.96 14.65 -25.43
C PRO A 131 21.36 13.26 -25.69
N SER A 132 21.73 12.24 -24.88
CA SER A 132 21.17 10.87 -24.96
C SER A 132 19.97 10.65 -24.04
N ALA A 133 19.50 11.68 -23.35
CA ALA A 133 18.37 11.54 -22.41
C ALA A 133 17.06 11.25 -23.16
N THR A 134 16.29 10.34 -22.60
CA THR A 134 14.97 9.95 -23.13
C THR A 134 13.90 10.85 -22.53
N ALA A 135 13.04 11.43 -23.36
CA ALA A 135 11.92 12.23 -22.91
C ALA A 135 10.82 11.33 -22.32
N ILE A 136 10.36 11.68 -21.14
CA ILE A 136 9.24 11.01 -20.44
C ILE A 136 8.04 11.96 -20.45
N SER A 137 6.90 11.50 -20.98
CA SER A 137 5.67 12.29 -20.98
C SER A 137 4.99 12.28 -19.61
N ASN A 138 4.08 13.24 -19.36
CA ASN A 138 3.27 13.27 -18.15
C ASN A 138 2.50 11.95 -17.95
N TYR A 139 1.96 11.39 -19.03
CA TYR A 139 1.28 10.09 -19.00
C TYR A 139 2.21 8.97 -18.54
N GLN A 140 3.40 8.86 -19.13
CA GLN A 140 4.38 7.82 -18.80
C GLN A 140 4.89 7.95 -17.35
N TYR A 141 5.04 9.17 -16.87
CA TYR A 141 5.43 9.41 -15.49
C TYR A 141 4.39 8.87 -14.49
N GLU A 142 3.12 9.24 -14.69
CA GLU A 142 2.03 8.78 -13.84
C GLU A 142 1.81 7.26 -13.96
N ASP A 143 1.92 6.70 -15.17
CA ASP A 143 1.83 5.25 -15.40
C ASP A 143 2.93 4.50 -14.64
N GLY A 144 4.16 5.01 -14.64
CA GLY A 144 5.26 4.46 -13.85
C GLY A 144 5.01 4.49 -12.34
N LEU A 145 4.29 5.49 -11.83
CA LEU A 145 3.86 5.53 -10.43
C LEU A 145 2.78 4.48 -10.14
N GLN A 146 1.83 4.27 -11.07
CA GLN A 146 0.81 3.22 -10.91
C GLN A 146 1.42 1.81 -10.97
N GLU A 147 2.39 1.57 -11.86
CA GLU A 147 3.10 0.28 -11.94
C GLU A 147 3.81 -0.08 -10.64
N LYS A 148 4.42 0.90 -9.97
CA LYS A 148 5.02 0.68 -8.64
C LYS A 148 3.99 0.26 -7.58
N LYS A 149 2.74 0.78 -7.66
CA LYS A 149 1.65 0.42 -6.75
C LYS A 149 1.07 -0.98 -7.06
N ARG A 150 1.21 -1.49 -8.30
CA ARG A 150 0.73 -2.83 -8.69
C ARG A 150 1.53 -3.95 -8.04
N GLN A 151 2.80 -3.71 -7.75
CA GLN A 151 3.67 -4.72 -7.14
C GLN A 151 3.45 -4.76 -5.63
N ILE A 152 2.61 -5.68 -5.18
CA ILE A 152 2.28 -5.87 -3.78
C ILE A 152 2.89 -7.16 -3.22
N ARG A 153 2.98 -7.21 -1.89
CA ARG A 153 3.39 -8.39 -1.14
C ARG A 153 2.20 -9.01 -0.44
N LEU A 154 2.08 -10.32 -0.51
CA LEU A 154 1.04 -11.08 0.18
C LEU A 154 1.68 -11.95 1.25
N ILE A 155 1.18 -11.90 2.48
CA ILE A 155 1.64 -12.78 3.56
C ILE A 155 1.20 -14.21 3.24
N GLN A 156 2.14 -15.17 3.30
CA GLN A 156 1.77 -16.56 3.03
C GLN A 156 0.69 -17.06 4.00
N PRO A 157 -0.29 -17.85 3.52
CA PRO A 157 -1.45 -18.28 4.31
C PRO A 157 -1.10 -18.93 5.65
N ARG A 158 0.03 -19.64 5.72
CA ARG A 158 0.53 -20.29 6.94
C ARG A 158 0.83 -19.31 8.09
N TYR A 159 1.12 -18.06 7.77
CA TYR A 159 1.47 -17.04 8.77
C TYR A 159 0.30 -16.15 9.20
N ILE A 160 -0.88 -16.25 8.56
CA ILE A 160 -2.03 -15.40 8.91
C ILE A 160 -2.43 -15.55 10.38
N LYS A 161 -2.41 -16.78 10.90
CA LYS A 161 -2.72 -17.01 12.33
C LYS A 161 -1.72 -16.31 13.24
N ALA A 162 -0.43 -16.34 12.90
CA ALA A 162 0.60 -15.64 13.67
C ALA A 162 0.40 -14.11 13.63
N VAL A 163 0.06 -13.56 12.47
CA VAL A 163 -0.24 -12.13 12.31
C VAL A 163 -1.42 -11.72 13.20
N SER A 164 -2.50 -12.50 13.24
CA SER A 164 -3.64 -12.20 14.10
C SER A 164 -3.31 -12.29 15.60
N TYR A 165 -2.39 -13.16 16.03
CA TYR A 165 -1.94 -13.23 17.42
C TYR A 165 -1.03 -12.08 17.83
N THR A 166 -0.16 -11.59 16.93
CA THR A 166 0.77 -10.50 17.23
C THR A 166 0.07 -9.15 17.40
N HIS A 167 -1.09 -8.97 16.82
CA HIS A 167 -1.93 -7.79 17.04
C HIS A 167 -2.50 -7.69 18.46
N LEU A 168 -2.69 -8.82 19.14
CA LEU A 168 -3.20 -8.86 20.50
C LEU A 168 -2.15 -8.52 21.56
N THR A 169 -0.86 -8.51 21.21
CA THR A 169 0.25 -8.38 22.17
C THR A 169 1.00 -7.05 22.09
N LEU A 170 0.56 -6.09 21.27
CA LEU A 170 1.15 -4.75 21.30
C LEU A 170 0.73 -4.06 22.60
N PRO A 171 1.69 -3.78 23.51
CA PRO A 171 1.37 -3.03 24.71
C PRO A 171 0.88 -1.64 24.31
N THR A 172 -0.27 -1.25 24.81
CA THR A 172 -0.73 0.12 24.81
C THR A 172 0.27 0.91 25.62
N ILE A 173 1.22 1.58 24.98
CA ILE A 173 2.04 2.59 25.66
C ILE A 173 1.11 3.79 25.85
N CYS A 174 0.35 3.76 26.92
CA CYS A 174 -0.20 4.96 27.52
C CYS A 174 0.96 5.68 28.17
N SER A 175 1.57 6.62 27.44
CA SER A 175 2.38 7.66 28.08
C SER A 175 1.42 8.64 28.71
N VAL A 176 1.54 8.79 30.02
CA VAL A 176 0.96 9.85 30.86
C VAL A 176 1.43 11.21 30.36
#